data_00b5ce1d8c510a677b38edf1a909dbf7
#
_entry.id   00b5ce1d8c510a677b38edf1a909dbf7
#
_cell.length_a   1.000
_cell.length_b   1.000
_cell.length_c   1.000
_cell.angle_alpha   90.00
_cell.angle_beta   90.00
_cell.angle_gamma   90.00
#
_symmetry.space_group_name_H-M   'P 1'
#
loop_
_entity.id
_entity.type
_entity.pdbx_description
1 polymer ?
#
loop_
_entity_poly.entity_id
_entity_poly.type
_entity_poly.pdbx_seq_one_letter_code
_entity_poly.pdbx_strand_id
1 'polypeptide(L)'
;MKLSSILRRVPSVLAWTLLAAACVCTFYLVVVMGETPELSRAAQESAQATAAPRFDPRPLDGAVSPQNAAAYFPAELLSLPLEEPLGANAEDVKAGTDTCRVVTLTYEARGGVPVRCVSAWPAAYLTTLPQAGYAPDAAAGMRLRGLDAVHLSGQNGEGALVVRTGDVVYALFGPDEQTALYALGEETFAR
;
A
#
# COMPACT_ATOMS: atom_id res chain seq x y z
N MET A 1 -70.13 25.29 27.58
CA MET A 1 -68.91 24.67 28.11
C MET A 1 -68.01 24.16 26.92
N LYS A 2 -66.87 24.81 26.72
CA LYS A 2 -65.61 24.27 26.27
C LYS A 2 -65.51 23.51 24.92
N LEU A 3 -65.94 24.08 23.82
CA LEU A 3 -65.51 23.68 22.47
C LEU A 3 -64.20 24.35 22.07
N SER A 4 -63.82 25.45 22.70
CA SER A 4 -62.66 26.28 22.34
C SER A 4 -61.29 25.66 22.73
N SER A 5 -61.27 24.68 23.63
CA SER A 5 -60.02 24.02 24.05
C SER A 5 -59.65 22.84 23.17
N ILE A 6 -60.57 22.30 22.39
CA ILE A 6 -60.31 21.16 21.49
C ILE A 6 -59.72 21.67 20.19
N LEU A 7 -60.21 22.82 19.66
CA LEU A 7 -59.66 23.37 18.42
C LEU A 7 -58.21 23.89 18.51
N ARG A 8 -57.72 24.18 19.73
CA ARG A 8 -56.33 24.66 19.93
C ARG A 8 -55.28 23.54 19.96
N ARG A 9 -55.72 22.27 20.19
CA ARG A 9 -54.82 21.09 20.27
C ARG A 9 -54.66 20.37 18.93
N VAL A 10 -55.62 20.56 18.01
CA VAL A 10 -55.58 19.89 16.70
C VAL A 10 -54.38 20.31 15.85
N PRO A 11 -53.97 21.60 15.75
CA PRO A 11 -52.78 21.96 14.97
C PRO A 11 -51.45 21.42 15.58
N SER A 12 -51.40 21.28 16.90
CA SER A 12 -50.25 20.71 17.59
C SER A 12 -50.06 19.21 17.31
N VAL A 13 -51.12 18.43 17.33
CA VAL A 13 -51.09 16.99 17.03
C VAL A 13 -50.74 16.75 15.57
N LEU A 14 -51.27 17.55 14.64
CA LEU A 14 -50.98 17.51 13.21
C LEU A 14 -49.51 17.87 12.95
N ALA A 15 -48.94 18.85 13.64
CA ALA A 15 -47.54 19.23 13.53
C ALA A 15 -46.62 18.12 14.01
N TRP A 16 -46.94 17.44 15.11
CA TRP A 16 -46.18 16.31 15.63
C TRP A 16 -46.26 15.06 14.74
N THR A 17 -47.39 14.77 14.13
CA THR A 17 -47.54 13.65 13.19
C THR A 17 -46.77 13.90 11.89
N LEU A 18 -46.75 15.14 11.37
CA LEU A 18 -45.94 15.53 10.20
C LEU A 18 -44.47 15.45 10.50
N LEU A 19 -44.01 15.89 11.68
CA LEU A 19 -42.62 15.79 12.10
C LEU A 19 -42.17 14.34 12.22
N ALA A 20 -43.00 13.49 12.83
CA ALA A 20 -42.72 12.05 12.96
C ALA A 20 -42.64 11.38 11.57
N ALA A 21 -43.55 11.69 10.67
CA ALA A 21 -43.52 11.17 9.30
C ALA A 21 -42.28 11.62 8.53
N ALA A 22 -41.90 12.91 8.68
CA ALA A 22 -40.67 13.42 8.08
C ALA A 22 -39.40 12.71 8.62
N CYS A 23 -39.32 12.47 9.92
CA CYS A 23 -38.22 11.71 10.53
C CYS A 23 -38.17 10.27 10.04
N VAL A 24 -39.29 9.59 9.90
CA VAL A 24 -39.35 8.22 9.36
C VAL A 24 -38.95 8.20 7.87
N CYS A 25 -39.42 9.16 7.08
CA CYS A 25 -39.02 9.27 5.67
C CYS A 25 -37.53 9.58 5.52
N THR A 26 -36.97 10.47 6.35
CA THR A 26 -35.52 10.76 6.32
C THR A 26 -34.69 9.56 6.76
N PHE A 27 -35.15 8.86 7.81
CA PHE A 27 -34.48 7.63 8.27
C PHE A 27 -34.54 6.54 7.18
N TYR A 28 -35.68 6.36 6.53
CA TYR A 28 -35.85 5.44 5.43
C TYR A 28 -34.97 5.79 4.22
N LEU A 29 -34.90 7.07 3.85
CA LEU A 29 -34.01 7.53 2.78
C LEU A 29 -32.53 7.35 3.13
N VAL A 30 -32.11 7.57 4.38
CA VAL A 30 -30.72 7.43 4.82
C VAL A 30 -30.33 5.98 5.00
N VAL A 31 -31.22 5.13 5.53
CA VAL A 31 -30.88 3.72 5.83
C VAL A 31 -31.18 2.79 4.66
N VAL A 32 -32.22 3.04 3.87
CA VAL A 32 -32.63 2.13 2.77
C VAL A 32 -32.14 2.60 1.41
N MET A 33 -32.07 3.92 1.17
CA MET A 33 -31.48 4.49 -0.06
C MET A 33 -30.04 4.97 0.12
N GLY A 34 -29.52 5.02 1.36
CA GLY A 34 -28.14 5.37 1.66
C GLY A 34 -27.13 4.27 1.32
N GLU A 35 -27.59 3.08 0.93
CA GLU A 35 -26.78 2.15 0.16
C GLU A 35 -26.65 2.69 -1.28
N THR A 36 -25.89 3.77 -1.42
CA THR A 36 -25.49 4.20 -2.75
C THR A 36 -24.70 3.06 -3.37
N PRO A 37 -25.01 2.66 -4.61
CA PRO A 37 -24.24 1.61 -5.31
C PRO A 37 -22.75 1.95 -5.41
N GLU A 38 -22.36 3.20 -5.20
CA GLU A 38 -20.97 3.65 -5.12
C GLU A 38 -20.28 3.25 -3.80
N LEU A 39 -20.96 3.32 -2.64
CA LEU A 39 -20.40 2.85 -1.37
C LEU A 39 -20.28 1.32 -1.34
N SER A 40 -21.25 0.62 -1.94
CA SER A 40 -21.19 -0.84 -2.09
C SER A 40 -20.10 -1.24 -3.08
N ARG A 41 -19.87 -0.44 -4.13
CA ARG A 41 -18.79 -0.64 -5.10
C ARG A 41 -17.42 -0.36 -4.50
N ALA A 42 -17.26 0.74 -3.77
CA ALA A 42 -16.03 1.05 -3.04
C ALA A 42 -15.73 0.03 -1.94
N ALA A 43 -16.74 -0.49 -1.24
CA ALA A 43 -16.58 -1.57 -0.28
C ALA A 43 -16.25 -2.92 -0.97
N GLN A 44 -16.82 -3.20 -2.13
CA GLN A 44 -16.46 -4.37 -2.95
C GLN A 44 -15.08 -4.24 -3.59
N GLU A 45 -14.71 -3.06 -4.08
CA GLU A 45 -13.36 -2.78 -4.57
C GLU A 45 -12.32 -2.87 -3.44
N SER A 46 -12.62 -2.37 -2.24
CA SER A 46 -11.78 -2.58 -1.05
C SER A 46 -11.72 -4.04 -0.62
N ALA A 47 -12.83 -4.78 -0.69
CA ALA A 47 -12.85 -6.21 -0.38
C ALA A 47 -12.16 -7.05 -1.47
N GLN A 48 -12.22 -6.63 -2.73
CA GLN A 48 -11.44 -7.24 -3.81
C GLN A 48 -9.96 -6.90 -3.73
N ALA A 49 -9.60 -5.70 -3.28
CA ALA A 49 -8.20 -5.34 -2.98
C ALA A 49 -7.62 -6.10 -1.78
N THR A 50 -8.47 -6.69 -0.92
CA THR A 50 -8.06 -7.52 0.22
C THR A 50 -8.07 -9.02 -0.11
N ALA A 51 -8.57 -9.42 -1.29
CA ALA A 51 -8.37 -10.77 -1.76
C ALA A 51 -6.88 -10.97 -2.02
N ALA A 52 -6.24 -11.84 -1.24
CA ALA A 52 -4.82 -12.16 -1.42
C ALA A 52 -4.55 -12.42 -2.90
N PRO A 53 -3.60 -11.71 -3.50
CA PRO A 53 -3.35 -11.81 -4.92
C PRO A 53 -3.01 -13.25 -5.29
N ARG A 54 -3.68 -13.76 -6.30
CA ARG A 54 -3.44 -15.11 -6.83
C ARG A 54 -2.24 -15.04 -7.76
N PHE A 55 -1.04 -15.23 -7.23
CA PHE A 55 0.14 -15.44 -8.03
C PHE A 55 0.46 -16.95 -8.11
N ASP A 56 1.24 -17.34 -9.10
CA ASP A 56 1.68 -18.73 -9.26
C ASP A 56 2.57 -19.13 -8.07
N PRO A 57 2.13 -20.07 -7.21
CA PRO A 57 2.86 -20.45 -6.01
C PRO A 57 4.09 -21.34 -6.29
N ARG A 58 4.45 -21.57 -7.56
CA ARG A 58 5.62 -22.38 -7.87
C ARG A 58 6.88 -21.72 -7.33
N PRO A 59 7.77 -22.50 -6.72
CA PRO A 59 9.08 -22.01 -6.31
C PRO A 59 9.77 -21.35 -7.52
N LEU A 60 10.28 -20.15 -7.31
CA LEU A 60 11.00 -19.41 -8.33
C LEU A 60 12.44 -19.19 -7.84
N ASP A 61 13.37 -19.38 -8.75
CA ASP A 61 14.78 -19.06 -8.55
C ASP A 61 15.38 -18.75 -9.92
N GLY A 62 15.46 -17.50 -10.26
CA GLY A 62 16.14 -17.13 -11.47
C GLY A 62 15.69 -15.84 -12.17
N ALA A 63 16.45 -15.55 -13.22
CA ALA A 63 16.25 -14.42 -14.09
C ALA A 63 14.90 -14.55 -14.84
N VAL A 64 14.15 -13.47 -14.85
CA VAL A 64 12.90 -13.32 -15.59
C VAL A 64 13.01 -12.15 -16.56
N SER A 65 12.17 -12.12 -17.57
CA SER A 65 12.09 -10.93 -18.43
C SER A 65 11.50 -9.76 -17.64
N PRO A 66 12.09 -8.56 -17.68
CA PRO A 66 11.53 -7.38 -17.02
C PRO A 66 10.07 -7.12 -17.34
N GLN A 67 9.65 -7.35 -18.60
CA GLN A 67 8.28 -7.16 -19.06
C GLN A 67 7.29 -8.12 -18.39
N ASN A 68 7.76 -9.29 -17.96
CA ASN A 68 6.96 -10.32 -17.31
C ASN A 68 7.10 -10.33 -15.78
N ALA A 69 8.01 -9.52 -15.22
CA ALA A 69 8.32 -9.53 -13.79
C ALA A 69 7.08 -9.32 -12.91
N ALA A 70 6.16 -8.45 -13.34
CA ALA A 70 4.91 -8.18 -12.63
C ALA A 70 4.00 -9.42 -12.47
N ALA A 71 4.08 -10.40 -13.37
CA ALA A 71 3.28 -11.62 -13.28
C ALA A 71 3.71 -12.53 -12.11
N TYR A 72 4.88 -12.31 -11.55
CA TYR A 72 5.44 -13.10 -10.44
C TYR A 72 5.23 -12.47 -9.07
N PHE A 73 4.56 -11.31 -9.01
CA PHE A 73 4.37 -10.58 -7.76
C PHE A 73 2.89 -10.29 -7.50
N PRO A 74 2.45 -10.36 -6.23
CA PRO A 74 1.05 -10.21 -5.88
C PRO A 74 0.51 -8.76 -5.88
N ALA A 75 1.37 -7.78 -6.04
CA ALA A 75 1.03 -6.37 -6.02
C ALA A 75 1.76 -5.61 -7.15
N GLU A 76 1.65 -4.30 -7.18
CA GLU A 76 2.44 -3.49 -8.09
C GLU A 76 3.93 -3.56 -7.72
N LEU A 77 4.80 -3.66 -8.73
CA LEU A 77 6.25 -3.68 -8.51
C LEU A 77 6.78 -2.26 -8.30
N LEU A 78 7.73 -2.14 -7.38
CA LEU A 78 8.55 -0.94 -7.29
C LEU A 78 9.41 -0.84 -8.54
N SER A 79 9.37 0.29 -9.23
CA SER A 79 10.14 0.56 -10.43
C SER A 79 10.59 2.03 -10.49
N LEU A 80 11.74 2.30 -11.09
CA LEU A 80 12.14 3.68 -11.36
C LEU A 80 11.24 4.30 -12.42
N PRO A 81 10.76 5.54 -12.23
CA PRO A 81 10.01 6.23 -13.24
C PRO A 81 10.92 6.57 -14.43
N LEU A 82 10.39 6.40 -15.64
CA LEU A 82 11.05 6.77 -16.91
C LEU A 82 12.33 5.97 -17.26
N GLU A 83 12.70 4.96 -16.48
CA GLU A 83 13.86 4.11 -16.77
C GLU A 83 13.42 2.67 -17.05
N GLU A 84 14.04 2.05 -18.06
CA GLU A 84 13.84 0.63 -18.33
C GLU A 84 14.81 -0.21 -17.51
N PRO A 85 14.36 -1.25 -16.83
CA PRO A 85 15.27 -2.13 -16.10
C PRO A 85 16.16 -2.93 -17.05
N LEU A 86 17.43 -3.03 -16.71
CA LEU A 86 18.43 -3.84 -17.42
C LEU A 86 18.19 -5.34 -17.24
N GLY A 87 17.57 -5.70 -16.13
CA GLY A 87 17.28 -7.09 -15.79
C GLY A 87 16.23 -7.21 -14.69
N ALA A 88 15.67 -8.39 -14.59
CA ALA A 88 14.78 -8.74 -13.50
C ALA A 88 15.08 -10.14 -12.97
N ASN A 89 14.87 -10.33 -11.67
CA ASN A 89 14.96 -11.62 -10.99
C ASN A 89 13.69 -11.82 -10.14
N ALA A 90 13.20 -13.06 -10.10
CA ALA A 90 12.11 -13.44 -9.22
C ALA A 90 12.50 -14.71 -8.48
N GLU A 91 12.46 -14.66 -7.15
CA GLU A 91 12.93 -15.75 -6.29
C GLU A 91 12.06 -15.88 -5.04
N ASP A 92 12.14 -17.06 -4.44
CA ASP A 92 11.53 -17.35 -3.13
C ASP A 92 12.63 -17.43 -2.06
N VAL A 93 12.63 -16.44 -1.17
CA VAL A 93 13.61 -16.27 -0.10
C VAL A 93 13.04 -16.76 1.23
N LYS A 94 13.83 -17.52 2.00
CA LYS A 94 13.45 -17.93 3.36
C LYS A 94 13.69 -16.80 4.36
N ALA A 95 12.65 -16.45 5.11
CA ALA A 95 12.66 -15.46 6.17
C ALA A 95 12.14 -16.10 7.47
N GLY A 96 13.01 -16.75 8.23
CA GLY A 96 12.61 -17.58 9.37
C GLY A 96 11.78 -18.79 8.93
N THR A 97 10.53 -18.87 9.39
CA THR A 97 9.57 -19.92 9.00
C THR A 97 8.84 -19.62 7.69
N ASP A 98 8.86 -18.36 7.27
CA ASP A 98 8.11 -17.89 6.11
C ASP A 98 8.91 -18.03 4.81
N THR A 99 8.20 -18.12 3.70
CA THR A 99 8.78 -18.03 2.36
C THR A 99 8.28 -16.76 1.74
N CYS A 100 9.20 -15.87 1.39
CA CYS A 100 8.90 -14.57 0.79
C CYS A 100 9.15 -14.62 -0.70
N ARG A 101 8.16 -14.22 -1.49
CA ARG A 101 8.33 -13.94 -2.90
C ARG A 101 9.03 -12.58 -3.04
N VAL A 102 10.13 -12.58 -3.77
CA VAL A 102 10.95 -11.38 -4.00
C VAL A 102 11.11 -11.18 -5.50
N VAL A 103 10.78 -9.98 -5.97
CA VAL A 103 11.06 -9.56 -7.35
C VAL A 103 11.99 -8.36 -7.31
N THR A 104 13.10 -8.48 -8.02
CA THR A 104 14.14 -7.45 -8.10
C THR A 104 14.24 -6.95 -9.54
N LEU A 105 14.11 -5.65 -9.73
CA LEU A 105 14.41 -4.96 -10.97
C LEU A 105 15.77 -4.26 -10.83
N THR A 106 16.68 -4.48 -11.76
CA THR A 106 18.03 -3.92 -11.75
C THR A 106 18.15 -2.85 -12.83
N TYR A 107 18.70 -1.71 -12.47
CA TYR A 107 18.92 -0.54 -13.32
C TYR A 107 20.40 -0.21 -13.43
N GLU A 108 20.72 0.81 -14.22
CA GLU A 108 22.09 1.31 -14.35
C GLU A 108 22.69 1.71 -13.00
N ALA A 109 24.00 1.48 -12.89
CA ALA A 109 24.75 1.85 -11.70
C ALA A 109 24.85 3.38 -11.58
N ARG A 110 24.62 3.89 -10.38
CA ARG A 110 24.85 5.30 -10.02
C ARG A 110 26.00 5.37 -9.03
N GLY A 111 26.99 6.18 -9.34
CA GLY A 111 28.20 6.24 -8.50
C GLY A 111 28.96 4.91 -8.38
N GLY A 112 28.84 4.04 -9.38
CA GLY A 112 29.46 2.70 -9.38
C GLY A 112 28.68 1.62 -8.60
N VAL A 113 27.54 1.96 -7.99
CA VAL A 113 26.67 1.03 -7.25
C VAL A 113 25.42 0.73 -8.08
N PRO A 114 25.09 -0.53 -8.36
CA PRO A 114 23.88 -0.87 -9.10
C PRO A 114 22.62 -0.42 -8.33
N VAL A 115 21.66 0.18 -9.06
CA VAL A 115 20.38 0.54 -8.50
C VAL A 115 19.43 -0.64 -8.64
N ARG A 116 18.76 -1.02 -7.55
CA ARG A 116 17.83 -2.14 -7.53
C ARG A 116 16.53 -1.75 -6.84
N CYS A 117 15.41 -2.01 -7.50
CA CYS A 117 14.08 -1.92 -6.93
C CYS A 117 13.62 -3.32 -6.53
N VAL A 118 13.41 -3.54 -5.26
CA VAL A 118 12.99 -4.83 -4.70
C VAL A 118 11.57 -4.71 -4.17
N SER A 119 10.72 -5.63 -4.61
CA SER A 119 9.37 -5.82 -4.10
C SER A 119 9.29 -7.19 -3.45
N ALA A 120 8.92 -7.26 -2.18
CA ALA A 120 8.91 -8.50 -1.41
C ALA A 120 7.59 -8.69 -0.67
N TRP A 121 7.10 -9.92 -0.61
CA TRP A 121 5.89 -10.34 0.10
C TRP A 121 6.07 -11.79 0.63
N PRO A 122 5.64 -12.08 1.86
CA PRO A 122 5.13 -11.17 2.90
C PRO A 122 6.22 -10.31 3.55
N ALA A 123 5.80 -9.40 4.43
CA ALA A 123 6.70 -8.45 5.11
C ALA A 123 7.76 -9.10 6.01
N ALA A 124 7.68 -10.40 6.25
CA ALA A 124 8.73 -11.20 6.91
C ALA A 124 10.10 -11.04 6.24
N TYR A 125 10.14 -10.66 4.95
CA TYR A 125 11.37 -10.33 4.20
C TYR A 125 12.27 -9.33 4.94
N LEU A 126 11.70 -8.39 5.71
CA LEU A 126 12.48 -7.42 6.49
C LEU A 126 13.50 -8.08 7.43
N THR A 127 13.24 -9.30 7.88
CA THR A 127 14.15 -10.03 8.78
C THR A 127 15.40 -10.55 8.07
N THR A 128 15.42 -10.56 6.74
CA THR A 128 16.57 -11.00 5.95
C THR A 128 17.60 -9.88 5.75
N LEU A 129 17.19 -8.61 5.80
CA LEU A 129 18.05 -7.47 5.54
C LEU A 129 19.23 -7.36 6.51
N PRO A 130 19.05 -7.52 7.86
CA PRO A 130 20.19 -7.53 8.78
C PRO A 130 21.14 -8.70 8.53
N GLN A 131 20.62 -9.86 8.10
CA GLN A 131 21.45 -11.03 7.78
C GLN A 131 22.26 -10.79 6.50
N ALA A 132 21.75 -9.98 5.58
CA ALA A 132 22.45 -9.53 4.38
C ALA A 132 23.42 -8.35 4.65
N GLY A 133 23.58 -7.92 5.90
CA GLY A 133 24.53 -6.88 6.30
C GLY A 133 23.99 -5.46 6.27
N TYR A 134 22.68 -5.27 6.14
CA TYR A 134 22.05 -3.94 6.20
C TYR A 134 21.63 -3.62 7.63
N ALA A 135 22.08 -2.49 8.14
CA ALA A 135 21.76 -2.01 9.48
C ALA A 135 20.99 -0.68 9.41
N PRO A 136 20.00 -0.47 10.28
CA PRO A 136 19.31 0.81 10.35
C PRO A 136 20.28 1.90 10.80
N ASP A 137 20.27 3.02 10.09
CA ASP A 137 20.99 4.20 10.50
C ASP A 137 20.31 4.83 11.73
N ALA A 138 21.10 5.42 12.64
CA ALA A 138 20.60 6.03 13.87
C ALA A 138 19.65 7.22 13.63
N ALA A 139 19.63 7.80 12.42
CA ALA A 139 18.73 8.86 11.98
C ALA A 139 17.40 8.34 11.37
N ALA A 140 17.02 7.14 11.61
CA ALA A 140 16.25 6.22 10.78
C ALA A 140 14.75 6.48 10.57
N GLY A 141 14.16 7.49 11.11
CA GLY A 141 12.73 7.78 10.84
C GLY A 141 12.56 8.87 9.81
N MET A 142 12.48 8.50 8.53
CA MET A 142 12.21 9.46 7.47
C MET A 142 10.84 9.20 6.82
N ARG A 143 10.29 10.21 6.18
CA ARG A 143 9.05 10.08 5.42
C ARG A 143 9.29 10.36 3.95
N LEU A 144 8.91 9.42 3.12
CA LEU A 144 8.86 9.55 1.67
C LEU A 144 7.41 9.69 1.24
N ARG A 145 7.03 10.87 0.73
CA ARG A 145 5.65 11.13 0.26
C ARG A 145 4.55 10.72 1.24
N GLY A 146 4.82 10.87 2.54
CA GLY A 146 3.86 10.50 3.60
C GLY A 146 3.93 9.04 4.04
N LEU A 147 4.72 8.21 3.39
CA LEU A 147 5.01 6.83 3.81
C LEU A 147 6.17 6.82 4.81
N ASP A 148 6.07 6.01 5.84
CA ASP A 148 7.18 5.81 6.76
C ASP A 148 8.25 4.96 6.06
N ALA A 149 9.46 5.51 5.97
CA ALA A 149 10.60 4.89 5.35
C ALA A 149 11.75 4.73 6.34
N VAL A 150 12.55 3.69 6.15
CA VAL A 150 13.74 3.42 6.94
C VAL A 150 14.94 3.40 6.00
N HIS A 151 15.96 4.19 6.32
CA HIS A 151 17.26 4.10 5.67
C HIS A 151 18.09 3.00 6.35
N LEU A 152 18.70 2.15 5.55
CA LEU A 152 19.61 1.11 5.98
C LEU A 152 20.95 1.32 5.28
N SER A 153 22.01 1.38 6.05
CA SER A 153 23.37 1.36 5.52
C SER A 153 23.85 -0.08 5.35
N GLY A 154 24.41 -0.37 4.19
CA GLY A 154 24.96 -1.66 3.86
C GLY A 154 26.47 -1.63 3.75
N GLN A 155 27.05 -2.69 3.18
CA GLN A 155 28.47 -2.80 2.92
C GLN A 155 28.83 -2.22 1.54
N ASN A 156 30.10 -1.85 1.34
CA ASN A 156 30.64 -1.40 0.06
C ASN A 156 30.00 -0.13 -0.53
N GLY A 157 29.47 0.74 0.34
CA GLY A 157 28.86 2.01 -0.10
C GLY A 157 27.46 1.82 -0.73
N GLU A 158 26.81 0.71 -0.49
CA GLU A 158 25.43 0.47 -0.84
C GLU A 158 24.52 0.75 0.36
N GLY A 159 23.43 1.47 0.12
CA GLY A 159 22.37 1.71 1.10
C GLY A 159 21.03 1.23 0.58
N ALA A 160 20.02 1.22 1.44
CA ALA A 160 18.66 0.90 1.07
C ALA A 160 17.65 1.84 1.73
N LEU A 161 16.64 2.27 0.97
CA LEU A 161 15.41 2.88 1.49
C LEU A 161 14.31 1.84 1.48
N VAL A 162 13.74 1.57 2.65
CA VAL A 162 12.73 0.53 2.82
C VAL A 162 11.42 1.16 3.27
N VAL A 163 10.36 0.83 2.54
CA VAL A 163 8.98 1.24 2.83
C VAL A 163 8.13 -0.03 2.98
N ARG A 164 7.29 -0.05 3.99
CA ARG A 164 6.30 -1.11 4.17
C ARG A 164 4.90 -0.58 3.92
N THR A 165 4.14 -1.29 3.08
CA THR A 165 2.73 -1.00 2.81
C THR A 165 1.92 -2.28 3.05
N GLY A 166 1.24 -2.34 4.19
CA GLY A 166 0.55 -3.55 4.62
C GLY A 166 1.53 -4.71 4.82
N ASP A 167 1.36 -5.76 4.02
CA ASP A 167 2.22 -6.96 4.04
C ASP A 167 3.25 -6.99 2.89
N VAL A 168 3.36 -5.89 2.15
CA VAL A 168 4.36 -5.72 1.08
C VAL A 168 5.50 -4.83 1.57
N VAL A 169 6.71 -5.22 1.22
CA VAL A 169 7.93 -4.44 1.43
C VAL A 169 8.47 -3.99 0.10
N TYR A 170 8.77 -2.73 0.02
CA TYR A 170 9.48 -2.12 -1.10
C TYR A 170 10.83 -1.63 -0.61
N ALA A 171 11.90 -2.04 -1.28
CA ALA A 171 13.24 -1.59 -0.96
C ALA A 171 13.94 -1.06 -2.21
N LEU A 172 14.44 0.16 -2.12
CA LEU A 172 15.26 0.79 -3.13
C LEU A 172 16.71 0.74 -2.68
N PHE A 173 17.53 -0.03 -3.38
CA PHE A 173 18.97 -0.14 -3.13
C PHE A 173 19.73 0.77 -4.11
N GLY A 174 20.79 1.38 -3.62
CA GLY A 174 21.64 2.25 -4.42
C GLY A 174 22.84 2.77 -3.62
N PRO A 175 23.53 3.83 -4.08
CA PRO A 175 24.63 4.43 -3.34
C PRO A 175 24.21 4.83 -1.92
N ASP A 176 25.03 4.52 -0.91
CA ASP A 176 24.79 4.85 0.51
C ASP A 176 24.93 6.35 0.83
N GLU A 177 24.96 7.19 -0.18
CA GLU A 177 24.85 8.63 0.01
C GLU A 177 23.37 8.97 0.28
N GLN A 178 23.05 9.23 1.54
CA GLN A 178 21.69 9.44 2.01
C GLN A 178 20.90 10.45 1.15
N THR A 179 21.55 11.55 0.74
CA THR A 179 20.92 12.58 -0.08
C THR A 179 20.55 12.06 -1.48
N ALA A 180 21.44 11.31 -2.12
CA ALA A 180 21.23 10.77 -3.45
C ALA A 180 20.17 9.67 -3.45
N LEU A 181 20.25 8.77 -2.47
CA LEU A 181 19.29 7.68 -2.31
C LEU A 181 17.90 8.21 -1.93
N TYR A 182 17.83 9.25 -1.09
CA TYR A 182 16.58 9.92 -0.73
C TYR A 182 15.92 10.60 -1.93
N ALA A 183 16.69 11.35 -2.75
CA ALA A 183 16.18 11.99 -3.95
C ALA A 183 15.60 10.96 -4.93
N LEU A 184 16.31 9.84 -5.12
CA LEU A 184 15.84 8.73 -5.95
C LEU A 184 14.57 8.09 -5.37
N GLY A 185 14.48 7.97 -4.05
CA GLY A 185 13.29 7.49 -3.34
C GLY A 185 12.08 8.40 -3.54
N GLU A 186 12.26 9.71 -3.45
CA GLU A 186 11.18 10.70 -3.69
C GLU A 186 10.60 10.60 -5.10
N GLU A 187 11.43 10.27 -6.10
CA GLU A 187 10.98 10.03 -7.47
C GLU A 187 10.26 8.67 -7.60
N THR A 188 10.82 7.63 -7.00
CA THR A 188 10.34 6.24 -7.13
C THR A 188 9.02 6.00 -6.39
N PHE A 189 8.85 6.60 -5.20
CA PHE A 189 7.62 6.47 -4.39
C PHE A 189 6.62 7.61 -4.66
N ALA A 190 6.74 8.32 -5.77
CA ALA A 190 5.86 9.45 -6.14
C ALA A 190 4.48 9.02 -6.71
N ARG A 191 4.17 7.73 -6.77
CA ARG A 191 2.94 7.16 -7.36
C ARG A 191 1.83 6.98 -6.35
#